data_7e395b178f0773b9c5098d4eab4b3cfb
#
_entry.id   7e395b178f0773b9c5098d4eab4b3cfb
#
_cell.length_a   1.000
_cell.length_b   1.000
_cell.length_c   1.000
_cell.angle_alpha   90.00
_cell.angle_beta   90.00
_cell.angle_gamma   90.00
#
_symmetry.space_group_name_H-M   'P 1'
#
loop_
_entity.id
_entity.type
_entity.pdbx_description
1 polymer ?
#
loop_
_entity_poly.entity_id
_entity_poly.type
_entity_poly.pdbx_seq_one_letter_code
_entity_poly.pdbx_strand_id
1 'polypeptide(L)'
;MKRFIFFLAILFVGHEGIAQSQLNRLAEAYVRLGLEIGQYDSDFVDAYYGPDSLKPKKAKLDSFPSQKFLDQISVLRLQLKTRAEKSGSAEEKNRAGWIDDQLRAFERRVKIFSGEKSDFDTEARDLFGVDVPVHSEAYFTYYLETLEKTLSGPGSVLNRFQDLSKKFLIPKNKLDTVFKTAIAFSREQTAKHFKLPPSEYCTLDFVKNKSWGGYNWYQGRYRSKVEINTDLNIFIERAIDVASHESYPGHHVYNLLLEKNLYRDKGYIEISLYPLFSPQSLIAEGSANYGVGLAFPDSLKLAFTKNVLLPLAGLDTNGITAYYDVLKLKEKLNYVRNEVARGLINGTMTEAEGQRWLETYGLMSTPIAKKSIDFIKKYRSYVINYNYGLDLVAKYVQTNTGTAEQRWKKFGKLLSNEVRIGDLK
;
A
#
# COMPACT_ATOMS: atom_id res chain seq x y z
N MET A 1 20.62 49.85 -20.35
CA MET A 1 20.69 48.73 -19.43
C MET A 1 19.31 48.06 -19.11
N LYS A 2 18.20 48.78 -19.01
CA LYS A 2 16.87 48.17 -18.67
C LYS A 2 16.24 47.27 -19.78
N ARG A 3 16.56 47.44 -21.06
CA ARG A 3 16.00 46.61 -22.16
C ARG A 3 16.66 45.22 -22.28
N PHE A 4 17.90 45.03 -21.85
CA PHE A 4 18.61 43.75 -21.95
C PHE A 4 18.16 42.71 -20.87
N ILE A 5 17.73 43.22 -19.71
CA ILE A 5 17.24 42.33 -18.59
C ILE A 5 15.87 41.76 -18.93
N PHE A 6 15.01 42.51 -19.67
CA PHE A 6 13.68 42.03 -20.06
C PHE A 6 13.73 40.93 -21.14
N PHE A 7 14.74 40.94 -22.03
CA PHE A 7 14.91 39.87 -23.02
C PHE A 7 15.43 38.57 -22.45
N LEU A 8 16.27 38.64 -21.43
CA LEU A 8 16.76 37.43 -20.75
C LEU A 8 15.67 36.72 -19.91
N ALA A 9 14.76 37.51 -19.29
CA ALA A 9 13.64 36.96 -18.51
C ALA A 9 12.59 36.28 -19.43
N ILE A 10 12.32 36.80 -20.61
CA ILE A 10 11.38 36.21 -21.58
C ILE A 10 11.93 34.92 -22.17
N LEU A 11 13.26 34.80 -22.41
CA LEU A 11 13.89 33.54 -22.85
C LEU A 11 13.85 32.47 -21.80
N PHE A 12 14.01 32.80 -20.51
CA PHE A 12 13.95 31.84 -19.39
C PHE A 12 12.53 31.30 -19.20
N VAL A 13 11.52 32.16 -19.20
CA VAL A 13 10.10 31.76 -19.09
C VAL A 13 9.65 30.91 -20.29
N GLY A 14 10.14 31.21 -21.51
CA GLY A 14 9.85 30.40 -22.69
C GLY A 14 10.43 28.99 -22.62
N HIS A 15 11.63 28.82 -22.08
CA HIS A 15 12.29 27.52 -21.93
C HIS A 15 11.60 26.64 -20.88
N GLU A 16 11.22 27.20 -19.75
CA GLU A 16 10.51 26.46 -18.70
C GLU A 16 9.10 26.00 -19.17
N GLY A 17 8.37 26.83 -19.85
CA GLY A 17 7.05 26.48 -20.40
C GLY A 17 7.11 25.34 -21.44
N ILE A 18 8.10 25.35 -22.34
CA ILE A 18 8.30 24.29 -23.34
C ILE A 18 8.74 22.98 -22.65
N ALA A 19 9.60 23.06 -21.67
CA ALA A 19 10.11 21.93 -20.90
C ALA A 19 9.00 21.23 -20.12
N GLN A 20 8.17 21.97 -19.41
CA GLN A 20 7.01 21.47 -18.68
C GLN A 20 5.99 20.82 -19.63
N SER A 21 5.76 21.42 -20.79
CA SER A 21 4.91 20.85 -21.85
C SER A 21 5.42 19.50 -22.36
N GLN A 22 6.77 19.32 -22.47
CA GLN A 22 7.35 18.05 -22.90
C GLN A 22 7.18 16.95 -21.83
N LEU A 23 7.46 17.24 -20.57
CA LEU A 23 7.29 16.26 -19.49
C LEU A 23 5.81 15.86 -19.33
N ASN A 24 4.87 16.80 -19.49
CA ASN A 24 3.44 16.50 -19.48
C ASN A 24 3.04 15.51 -20.60
N ARG A 25 3.62 15.64 -21.81
CA ARG A 25 3.38 14.66 -22.90
C ARG A 25 3.92 13.28 -22.57
N LEU A 26 5.08 13.18 -21.91
CA LEU A 26 5.63 11.89 -21.45
C LEU A 26 4.77 11.27 -20.35
N ALA A 27 4.27 12.08 -19.43
CA ALA A 27 3.32 11.66 -18.38
C ALA A 27 1.99 11.15 -18.96
N GLU A 28 1.44 11.82 -19.97
CA GLU A 28 0.26 11.32 -20.70
C GLU A 28 0.55 9.97 -21.39
N ALA A 29 1.71 9.84 -22.03
CA ALA A 29 2.10 8.60 -22.71
C ALA A 29 2.23 7.43 -21.69
N TYR A 30 2.79 7.70 -20.52
CA TYR A 30 2.82 6.74 -19.41
C TYR A 30 1.41 6.30 -19.00
N VAL A 31 0.49 7.23 -18.79
CA VAL A 31 -0.90 6.90 -18.41
C VAL A 31 -1.58 6.06 -19.48
N ARG A 32 -1.47 6.46 -20.76
CA ARG A 32 -2.05 5.69 -21.88
C ARG A 32 -1.49 4.28 -21.95
N LEU A 33 -0.19 4.13 -21.80
CA LEU A 33 0.48 2.82 -21.81
C LEU A 33 -0.02 1.94 -20.66
N GLY A 34 -0.11 2.47 -19.44
CA GLY A 34 -0.63 1.73 -18.29
C GLY A 34 -2.07 1.27 -18.49
N LEU A 35 -2.94 2.12 -19.06
CA LEU A 35 -4.31 1.77 -19.38
C LEU A 35 -4.41 0.75 -20.53
N GLU A 36 -3.51 0.79 -21.53
CA GLU A 36 -3.45 -0.22 -22.60
C GLU A 36 -3.03 -1.60 -22.04
N ILE A 37 -2.02 -1.66 -21.19
CA ILE A 37 -1.59 -2.92 -20.53
C ILE A 37 -2.72 -3.45 -19.65
N GLY A 38 -3.42 -2.58 -18.92
CA GLY A 38 -4.55 -2.93 -18.05
C GLY A 38 -5.74 -3.57 -18.76
N GLN A 39 -5.86 -3.43 -20.11
CA GLN A 39 -6.88 -4.17 -20.86
C GLN A 39 -6.62 -5.69 -20.88
N TYR A 40 -5.36 -6.11 -20.74
CA TYR A 40 -4.95 -7.52 -20.75
C TYR A 40 -4.78 -8.08 -19.34
N ASP A 41 -4.13 -7.34 -18.46
CA ASP A 41 -3.89 -7.71 -17.07
C ASP A 41 -4.85 -6.91 -16.17
N SER A 42 -5.92 -7.53 -15.72
CA SER A 42 -6.95 -6.89 -14.88
C SER A 42 -6.44 -6.44 -13.51
N ASP A 43 -5.32 -6.98 -13.05
CA ASP A 43 -4.69 -6.58 -11.79
C ASP A 43 -3.60 -5.51 -12.00
N PHE A 44 -3.41 -4.98 -13.23
CA PHE A 44 -2.34 -4.02 -13.52
C PHE A 44 -2.65 -2.60 -13.00
N VAL A 45 -3.89 -2.15 -13.20
CA VAL A 45 -4.36 -0.83 -12.77
C VAL A 45 -5.33 -1.00 -11.61
N ASP A 46 -4.93 -0.51 -10.45
CA ASP A 46 -5.75 -0.54 -9.24
C ASP A 46 -6.82 0.55 -9.26
N ALA A 47 -6.44 1.78 -9.63
CA ALA A 47 -7.36 2.90 -9.76
C ALA A 47 -6.98 3.81 -10.93
N TYR A 48 -8.00 4.38 -11.56
CA TYR A 48 -7.87 5.44 -12.55
C TYR A 48 -9.00 6.44 -12.43
N TYR A 49 -8.65 7.72 -12.22
CA TYR A 49 -9.61 8.82 -12.12
C TYR A 49 -9.31 9.99 -13.05
N GLY A 50 -8.43 9.78 -14.05
CA GLY A 50 -8.08 10.75 -15.07
C GLY A 50 -9.13 10.89 -16.18
N PRO A 51 -8.85 11.70 -17.22
CA PRO A 51 -9.76 11.94 -18.33
C PRO A 51 -10.06 10.69 -19.16
N ASP A 52 -11.32 10.49 -19.54
CA ASP A 52 -11.72 9.36 -20.39
C ASP A 52 -11.04 9.39 -21.79
N SER A 53 -10.56 10.55 -22.24
CA SER A 53 -9.81 10.70 -23.49
C SER A 53 -8.46 9.95 -23.50
N LEU A 54 -7.94 9.58 -22.33
CA LEU A 54 -6.72 8.78 -22.21
C LEU A 54 -6.98 7.27 -22.22
N LYS A 55 -8.22 6.85 -21.99
CA LYS A 55 -8.60 5.43 -22.05
C LYS A 55 -8.44 4.88 -23.47
N PRO A 56 -8.05 3.59 -23.61
CA PRO A 56 -7.94 2.94 -24.90
C PRO A 56 -9.24 3.04 -25.70
N LYS A 57 -9.15 3.48 -26.96
CA LYS A 57 -10.29 3.56 -27.88
C LYS A 57 -10.51 2.30 -28.69
N LYS A 58 -9.46 1.47 -28.80
CA LYS A 58 -9.48 0.20 -29.54
C LYS A 58 -9.66 -0.95 -28.57
N ALA A 59 -10.39 -1.97 -28.99
CA ALA A 59 -10.42 -3.26 -28.29
C ALA A 59 -9.02 -3.86 -28.22
N LYS A 60 -8.76 -4.62 -27.16
CA LYS A 60 -7.53 -5.39 -27.04
C LYS A 60 -7.42 -6.44 -28.17
N LEU A 61 -6.19 -6.77 -28.53
CA LEU A 61 -5.90 -7.89 -29.44
C LEU A 61 -6.17 -9.24 -28.72
N ASP A 62 -6.32 -10.30 -29.49
CA ASP A 62 -6.51 -11.63 -28.91
C ASP A 62 -5.26 -12.14 -28.17
N SER A 63 -4.06 -11.73 -28.62
CA SER A 63 -2.79 -12.05 -27.96
C SER A 63 -2.22 -10.83 -27.24
N PHE A 64 -1.53 -11.08 -26.12
CA PHE A 64 -0.83 -10.03 -25.36
C PHE A 64 0.42 -9.54 -26.13
N PRO A 65 0.47 -8.29 -26.60
CA PRO A 65 1.57 -7.80 -27.42
C PRO A 65 2.76 -7.35 -26.56
N SER A 66 3.39 -8.27 -25.84
CA SER A 66 4.42 -7.98 -24.84
C SER A 66 5.59 -7.19 -25.41
N GLN A 67 6.14 -7.59 -26.60
CA GLN A 67 7.28 -6.89 -27.20
C GLN A 67 6.94 -5.44 -27.53
N LYS A 68 5.74 -5.18 -28.08
CA LYS A 68 5.28 -3.80 -28.34
C LYS A 68 5.29 -2.95 -27.06
N PHE A 69 4.81 -3.51 -25.93
CA PHE A 69 4.80 -2.78 -24.66
C PHE A 69 6.21 -2.57 -24.13
N LEU A 70 7.09 -3.56 -24.21
CA LEU A 70 8.49 -3.43 -23.80
C LEU A 70 9.23 -2.36 -24.59
N ASP A 71 9.02 -2.31 -25.92
CA ASP A 71 9.61 -1.27 -26.78
C ASP A 71 9.11 0.13 -26.42
N GLN A 72 7.80 0.29 -26.19
CA GLN A 72 7.21 1.55 -25.76
C GLN A 72 7.74 2.00 -24.37
N ILE A 73 7.87 1.08 -23.43
CA ILE A 73 8.45 1.36 -22.10
C ILE A 73 9.90 1.83 -22.27
N SER A 74 10.71 1.12 -23.05
CA SER A 74 12.11 1.46 -23.27
C SER A 74 12.28 2.87 -23.85
N VAL A 75 11.47 3.22 -24.86
CA VAL A 75 11.49 4.55 -25.47
C VAL A 75 11.11 5.64 -24.46
N LEU A 76 10.04 5.44 -23.68
CA LEU A 76 9.60 6.41 -22.67
C LEU A 76 10.65 6.60 -21.58
N ARG A 77 11.25 5.52 -21.09
CA ARG A 77 12.31 5.59 -20.08
C ARG A 77 13.54 6.37 -20.58
N LEU A 78 13.97 6.13 -21.82
CA LEU A 78 15.07 6.88 -22.43
C LEU A 78 14.75 8.38 -22.53
N GLN A 79 13.52 8.73 -22.95
CA GLN A 79 13.09 10.13 -23.07
C GLN A 79 13.01 10.83 -21.70
N LEU A 80 12.50 10.15 -20.67
CA LEU A 80 12.45 10.67 -19.29
C LEU A 80 13.84 10.90 -18.72
N LYS A 81 14.77 9.93 -18.90
CA LYS A 81 16.17 10.07 -18.48
C LYS A 81 16.82 11.27 -19.15
N THR A 82 16.72 11.37 -20.48
CA THR A 82 17.25 12.49 -21.25
C THR A 82 16.66 13.83 -20.77
N ARG A 83 15.37 13.86 -20.45
CA ARG A 83 14.70 15.05 -19.91
C ARG A 83 15.22 15.42 -18.53
N ALA A 84 15.37 14.47 -17.65
CA ALA A 84 15.91 14.69 -16.30
C ALA A 84 17.35 15.22 -16.34
N GLU A 85 18.20 14.68 -17.21
CA GLU A 85 19.60 15.13 -17.38
C GLU A 85 19.70 16.58 -17.86
N LYS A 86 18.82 16.99 -18.77
CA LYS A 86 18.77 18.35 -19.34
C LYS A 86 18.05 19.38 -18.45
N SER A 87 17.29 18.95 -17.44
CA SER A 87 16.56 19.86 -16.57
C SER A 87 17.45 20.54 -15.55
N GLY A 88 17.24 21.84 -15.34
CA GLY A 88 17.78 22.58 -14.18
C GLY A 88 16.91 22.46 -12.92
N SER A 89 15.65 22.02 -13.06
CA SER A 89 14.69 21.94 -11.97
C SER A 89 14.78 20.63 -11.20
N ALA A 90 14.97 20.70 -9.88
CA ALA A 90 14.95 19.53 -9.01
C ALA A 90 13.56 18.84 -9.02
N GLU A 91 12.48 19.62 -9.13
CA GLU A 91 11.10 19.10 -9.20
C GLU A 91 10.87 18.29 -10.48
N GLU A 92 11.29 18.80 -11.66
CA GLU A 92 11.20 18.05 -12.91
C GLU A 92 12.04 16.78 -12.90
N LYS A 93 13.26 16.83 -12.34
CA LYS A 93 14.13 15.63 -12.19
C LYS A 93 13.43 14.58 -11.33
N ASN A 94 12.85 14.99 -10.20
CA ASN A 94 12.14 14.09 -9.32
C ASN A 94 10.92 13.47 -10.02
N ARG A 95 10.09 14.29 -10.66
CA ARG A 95 8.89 13.85 -11.39
C ARG A 95 9.24 12.87 -12.53
N ALA A 96 10.24 13.20 -13.35
CA ALA A 96 10.69 12.31 -14.42
C ALA A 96 11.24 10.99 -13.85
N GLY A 97 12.01 11.04 -12.77
CA GLY A 97 12.53 9.86 -12.09
C GLY A 97 11.43 9.01 -11.45
N TRP A 98 10.40 9.64 -10.87
CA TRP A 98 9.26 8.92 -10.32
C TRP A 98 8.51 8.15 -11.42
N ILE A 99 8.22 8.76 -12.57
CA ILE A 99 7.59 8.08 -13.71
C ILE A 99 8.47 6.95 -14.25
N ASP A 100 9.81 7.14 -14.33
CA ASP A 100 10.74 6.08 -14.77
C ASP A 100 10.74 4.89 -13.81
N ASP A 101 10.65 5.12 -12.49
CA ASP A 101 10.55 4.05 -11.50
C ASP A 101 9.25 3.22 -11.68
N GLN A 102 8.12 3.86 -12.01
CA GLN A 102 6.88 3.15 -12.34
C GLN A 102 7.01 2.37 -13.67
N LEU A 103 7.66 2.95 -14.68
CA LEU A 103 7.88 2.27 -15.96
C LEU A 103 8.82 1.06 -15.85
N ARG A 104 9.81 1.08 -14.93
CA ARG A 104 10.60 -0.11 -14.61
C ARG A 104 9.70 -1.23 -14.07
N ALA A 105 8.76 -0.89 -13.21
CA ALA A 105 7.80 -1.87 -12.70
C ALA A 105 6.86 -2.39 -13.81
N PHE A 106 6.43 -1.53 -14.73
CA PHE A 106 5.66 -1.94 -15.92
C PHE A 106 6.43 -2.97 -16.74
N GLU A 107 7.72 -2.72 -17.01
CA GLU A 107 8.59 -3.64 -17.74
C GLU A 107 8.59 -5.02 -17.07
N ARG A 108 8.85 -5.09 -15.76
CA ARG A 108 8.87 -6.36 -15.01
C ARG A 108 7.50 -7.04 -15.02
N ARG A 109 6.42 -6.29 -14.83
CA ARG A 109 5.08 -6.88 -14.83
C ARG A 109 4.68 -7.44 -16.21
N VAL A 110 5.02 -6.74 -17.29
CA VAL A 110 4.80 -7.21 -18.67
C VAL A 110 5.57 -8.53 -18.92
N LYS A 111 6.84 -8.62 -18.47
CA LYS A 111 7.65 -9.83 -18.57
C LYS A 111 7.03 -11.00 -17.79
N ILE A 112 6.63 -10.76 -16.54
CA ILE A 112 5.94 -11.76 -15.70
C ILE A 112 4.63 -12.22 -16.35
N PHE A 113 3.81 -11.30 -16.83
CA PHE A 113 2.53 -11.61 -17.47
C PHE A 113 2.71 -12.39 -18.77
N SER A 114 3.86 -12.23 -19.46
CA SER A 114 4.27 -13.01 -20.65
C SER A 114 4.84 -14.38 -20.30
N GLY A 115 4.95 -14.74 -19.02
CA GLY A 115 5.47 -16.03 -18.57
C GLY A 115 6.98 -16.07 -18.27
N GLU A 116 7.69 -14.92 -18.31
CA GLU A 116 9.09 -14.86 -17.89
C GLU A 116 9.19 -15.17 -16.39
N LYS A 117 10.09 -16.09 -16.04
CA LYS A 117 10.38 -16.43 -14.65
C LYS A 117 11.52 -15.54 -14.13
N SER A 118 11.36 -15.05 -12.91
CA SER A 118 12.39 -14.33 -12.16
C SER A 118 12.40 -14.84 -10.72
N ASP A 119 13.53 -14.70 -10.03
CA ASP A 119 13.58 -14.92 -8.60
C ASP A 119 12.88 -13.79 -7.82
N PHE A 120 12.53 -14.08 -6.58
CA PHE A 120 11.79 -13.15 -5.72
C PHE A 120 12.50 -11.80 -5.52
N ASP A 121 13.82 -11.82 -5.33
CA ASP A 121 14.57 -10.60 -5.04
C ASP A 121 14.73 -9.71 -6.27
N THR A 122 14.94 -10.31 -7.44
CA THR A 122 14.91 -9.60 -8.73
C THR A 122 13.54 -8.99 -8.99
N GLU A 123 12.48 -9.74 -8.71
CA GLU A 123 11.10 -9.25 -8.85
C GLU A 123 10.81 -8.08 -7.91
N ALA A 124 11.22 -8.19 -6.64
CA ALA A 124 11.05 -7.11 -5.65
C ALA A 124 11.83 -5.83 -6.02
N ARG A 125 13.07 -5.96 -6.53
CA ARG A 125 13.86 -4.82 -7.01
C ARG A 125 13.22 -4.14 -8.20
N ASP A 126 12.74 -4.92 -9.18
CA ASP A 126 12.22 -4.37 -10.41
C ASP A 126 10.83 -3.75 -10.23
N LEU A 127 9.92 -4.42 -9.48
CA LEU A 127 8.56 -3.93 -9.24
C LEU A 127 8.52 -2.82 -8.20
N PHE A 128 9.25 -2.98 -7.08
CA PHE A 128 9.07 -2.11 -5.91
C PHE A 128 10.31 -1.27 -5.57
N GLY A 129 11.46 -1.53 -6.20
CA GLY A 129 12.69 -0.75 -6.01
C GLY A 129 13.44 -1.07 -4.71
N VAL A 130 13.22 -2.24 -4.13
CA VAL A 130 13.75 -2.61 -2.82
C VAL A 130 14.50 -3.94 -2.81
N ASP A 131 15.49 -4.03 -1.93
CA ASP A 131 16.11 -5.28 -1.50
C ASP A 131 15.41 -5.72 -0.23
N VAL A 132 14.80 -6.91 -0.24
CA VAL A 132 13.97 -7.40 0.85
C VAL A 132 14.84 -8.16 1.85
N PRO A 133 14.77 -7.83 3.16
CA PRO A 133 15.53 -8.58 4.18
C PRO A 133 15.09 -10.04 4.21
N VAL A 134 16.06 -10.91 4.55
CA VAL A 134 15.84 -12.35 4.73
C VAL A 134 15.74 -12.63 6.23
N HIS A 135 14.71 -13.38 6.62
CA HIS A 135 14.54 -13.81 8.00
C HIS A 135 14.72 -15.34 8.10
N SER A 136 15.65 -15.74 8.94
CA SER A 136 15.90 -17.16 9.18
C SER A 136 14.77 -17.80 10.01
N GLU A 137 14.68 -19.12 9.97
CA GLU A 137 13.75 -19.88 10.83
C GLU A 137 13.94 -19.56 12.32
N ALA A 138 15.19 -19.34 12.77
CA ALA A 138 15.52 -18.94 14.14
C ALA A 138 14.86 -17.61 14.56
N TYR A 139 14.69 -16.66 13.63
CA TYR A 139 13.97 -15.42 13.89
C TYR A 139 12.52 -15.69 14.29
N PHE A 140 11.83 -16.54 13.56
CA PHE A 140 10.42 -16.89 13.85
C PHE A 140 10.30 -17.73 15.13
N THR A 141 11.21 -18.68 15.33
CA THR A 141 11.27 -19.51 16.53
C THR A 141 11.39 -18.65 17.80
N TYR A 142 12.26 -17.63 17.79
CA TYR A 142 12.42 -16.71 18.92
C TYR A 142 11.10 -16.03 19.33
N TYR A 143 10.33 -15.54 18.35
CA TYR A 143 9.05 -14.90 18.64
C TYR A 143 7.96 -15.90 19.05
N LEU A 144 7.98 -17.12 18.51
CA LEU A 144 7.08 -18.19 18.96
C LEU A 144 7.34 -18.58 20.41
N GLU A 145 8.60 -18.77 20.81
CA GLU A 145 8.97 -19.04 22.20
C GLU A 145 8.56 -17.90 23.15
N THR A 146 8.68 -16.66 22.68
CA THR A 146 8.22 -15.49 23.44
C THR A 146 6.70 -15.51 23.61
N LEU A 147 5.97 -15.82 22.55
CA LEU A 147 4.52 -15.99 22.60
C LEU A 147 4.09 -17.16 23.47
N GLU A 148 4.85 -18.27 23.46
CA GLU A 148 4.60 -19.42 24.30
C GLU A 148 4.64 -19.07 25.79
N LYS A 149 5.59 -18.24 26.20
CA LYS A 149 5.72 -17.72 27.57
C LYS A 149 4.63 -16.70 27.93
N THR A 150 4.14 -15.96 26.95
CA THR A 150 3.14 -14.90 27.15
C THR A 150 1.71 -15.44 27.21
N LEU A 151 1.41 -16.45 26.37
CA LEU A 151 0.10 -17.09 26.30
C LEU A 151 -0.02 -18.19 27.37
N SER A 152 -0.93 -18.04 28.30
CA SER A 152 -1.26 -19.06 29.30
C SER A 152 -2.22 -20.14 28.77
N GLY A 153 -2.22 -21.29 29.38
CA GLY A 153 -3.16 -22.40 29.11
C GLY A 153 -2.54 -23.59 28.41
N PRO A 154 -3.27 -24.71 28.28
CA PRO A 154 -2.82 -25.92 27.62
C PRO A 154 -2.87 -25.82 26.09
N GLY A 155 -2.14 -26.68 25.41
CA GLY A 155 -2.13 -26.81 23.97
C GLY A 155 -1.06 -25.97 23.24
N SER A 156 -1.07 -26.00 21.92
CA SER A 156 -0.11 -25.27 21.10
C SER A 156 -0.30 -23.75 21.20
N VAL A 157 0.75 -22.98 20.87
CA VAL A 157 0.69 -21.51 20.79
C VAL A 157 -0.49 -21.05 19.92
N LEU A 158 -0.69 -21.70 18.77
CA LEU A 158 -1.82 -21.42 17.88
C LEU A 158 -3.18 -21.60 18.59
N ASN A 159 -3.38 -22.72 19.30
CA ASN A 159 -4.64 -22.98 19.98
C ASN A 159 -4.90 -21.94 21.09
N ARG A 160 -3.90 -21.66 21.92
CA ARG A 160 -3.97 -20.66 22.99
C ARG A 160 -4.25 -19.24 22.43
N PHE A 161 -3.62 -18.90 21.33
CA PHE A 161 -3.89 -17.63 20.62
C PHE A 161 -5.32 -17.58 20.08
N GLN A 162 -5.80 -18.66 19.45
CA GLN A 162 -7.17 -18.73 18.94
C GLN A 162 -8.21 -18.66 20.07
N ASP A 163 -7.98 -19.30 21.19
CA ASP A 163 -8.89 -19.27 22.34
C ASP A 163 -8.95 -17.87 22.98
N LEU A 164 -7.82 -17.17 23.05
CA LEU A 164 -7.81 -15.77 23.47
C LEU A 164 -8.56 -14.88 22.46
N SER A 165 -8.29 -15.04 21.17
CA SER A 165 -8.87 -14.23 20.09
C SER A 165 -10.39 -14.37 19.99
N LYS A 166 -10.94 -15.59 20.22
CA LYS A 166 -12.38 -15.87 20.17
C LYS A 166 -13.21 -14.97 21.08
N LYS A 167 -12.62 -14.51 22.21
CA LYS A 167 -13.29 -13.59 23.14
C LYS A 167 -13.61 -12.22 22.51
N PHE A 168 -12.89 -11.86 21.46
CA PHE A 168 -12.96 -10.56 20.81
C PHE A 168 -13.52 -10.63 19.38
N LEU A 169 -14.25 -11.71 19.06
CA LEU A 169 -14.94 -11.87 17.79
C LEU A 169 -16.16 -10.94 17.72
N ILE A 170 -16.20 -10.05 16.74
CA ILE A 170 -17.32 -9.12 16.56
C ILE A 170 -18.56 -9.90 16.08
N PRO A 171 -19.71 -9.83 16.78
CA PRO A 171 -20.96 -10.38 16.28
C PRO A 171 -21.35 -9.77 14.91
N LYS A 172 -21.81 -10.58 13.98
CA LYS A 172 -22.08 -10.12 12.59
C LYS A 172 -23.01 -8.92 12.52
N ASN A 173 -24.04 -8.89 13.38
CA ASN A 173 -25.01 -7.78 13.47
C ASN A 173 -24.44 -6.50 14.11
N LYS A 174 -23.20 -6.52 14.61
CA LYS A 174 -22.49 -5.38 15.21
C LYS A 174 -21.41 -4.81 14.29
N LEU A 175 -21.04 -5.52 13.21
CA LEU A 175 -19.95 -5.11 12.32
C LEU A 175 -20.13 -3.67 11.81
N ASP A 176 -21.29 -3.34 11.28
CA ASP A 176 -21.56 -2.02 10.71
C ASP A 176 -21.34 -0.91 11.72
N THR A 177 -21.91 -1.02 12.91
CA THR A 177 -21.77 -0.02 13.98
C THR A 177 -20.33 0.10 14.44
N VAL A 178 -19.64 -1.02 14.66
CA VAL A 178 -18.25 -1.05 15.16
C VAL A 178 -17.30 -0.44 14.13
N PHE A 179 -17.41 -0.81 12.86
CA PHE A 179 -16.56 -0.26 11.80
C PHE A 179 -16.83 1.22 11.53
N LYS A 180 -18.08 1.65 11.45
CA LYS A 180 -18.43 3.07 11.27
C LYS A 180 -17.89 3.93 12.41
N THR A 181 -17.97 3.44 13.65
CA THR A 181 -17.42 4.14 14.82
C THR A 181 -15.89 4.25 14.73
N ALA A 182 -15.20 3.17 14.31
CA ALA A 182 -13.75 3.20 14.13
C ALA A 182 -13.35 4.16 13.01
N ILE A 183 -14.04 4.15 11.87
CA ILE A 183 -13.79 5.08 10.74
C ILE A 183 -14.01 6.53 11.17
N ALA A 184 -15.10 6.83 11.87
CA ALA A 184 -15.41 8.18 12.33
C ALA A 184 -14.32 8.71 13.28
N PHE A 185 -13.88 7.88 14.22
CA PHE A 185 -12.81 8.24 15.15
C PHE A 185 -11.46 8.41 14.41
N SER A 186 -11.11 7.51 13.49
CA SER A 186 -9.90 7.63 12.65
C SER A 186 -9.90 8.95 11.88
N ARG A 187 -11.05 9.31 11.29
CA ARG A 187 -11.23 10.58 10.58
C ARG A 187 -11.02 11.78 11.49
N GLU A 188 -11.60 11.74 12.69
CA GLU A 188 -11.41 12.80 13.68
C GLU A 188 -9.92 12.99 14.04
N GLN A 189 -9.19 11.89 14.32
CA GLN A 189 -7.75 11.97 14.61
C GLN A 189 -6.96 12.54 13.42
N THR A 190 -7.25 12.07 12.23
CA THR A 190 -6.60 12.52 10.99
C THR A 190 -6.86 14.00 10.69
N ALA A 191 -8.09 14.47 10.89
CA ALA A 191 -8.49 15.86 10.64
C ALA A 191 -7.82 16.88 11.58
N LYS A 192 -7.24 16.44 12.70
CA LYS A 192 -6.41 17.29 13.57
C LYS A 192 -5.10 17.71 12.92
N HIS A 193 -4.62 16.94 11.94
CA HIS A 193 -3.31 17.11 11.31
C HIS A 193 -3.39 17.44 9.82
N PHE A 194 -4.48 17.04 9.13
CA PHE A 194 -4.68 17.27 7.71
C PHE A 194 -5.95 18.06 7.45
N LYS A 195 -5.83 19.11 6.63
CA LYS A 195 -7.00 19.84 6.13
C LYS A 195 -7.65 19.05 5.02
N LEU A 196 -8.64 18.24 5.37
CA LEU A 196 -9.41 17.45 4.42
C LEU A 196 -10.37 18.35 3.61
N PRO A 197 -10.55 18.12 2.28
CA PRO A 197 -11.52 18.85 1.49
C PRO A 197 -12.95 18.64 2.02
N PRO A 198 -13.82 19.66 2.02
CA PRO A 198 -15.20 19.53 2.56
C PRO A 198 -16.06 18.49 1.84
N SER A 199 -15.72 18.15 0.59
CA SER A 199 -16.46 17.19 -0.25
C SER A 199 -15.93 15.75 -0.13
N GLU A 200 -14.91 15.51 0.71
CA GLU A 200 -14.36 14.17 0.88
C GLU A 200 -15.28 13.29 1.71
N TYR A 201 -15.37 12.03 1.34
CA TYR A 201 -16.01 11.03 2.18
C TYR A 201 -15.65 9.59 1.75
N CYS A 202 -15.81 8.66 2.70
CA CYS A 202 -15.76 7.22 2.47
C CYS A 202 -17.13 6.60 2.74
N THR A 203 -17.59 5.71 1.85
CA THR A 203 -18.67 4.78 2.14
C THR A 203 -18.11 3.45 2.61
N LEU A 204 -18.90 2.69 3.37
CA LEU A 204 -18.56 1.37 3.90
C LEU A 204 -19.59 0.35 3.45
N ASP A 205 -19.10 -0.74 2.84
CA ASP A 205 -19.92 -1.91 2.47
C ASP A 205 -19.30 -3.20 3.00
N PHE A 206 -20.14 -4.22 3.20
CA PHE A 206 -19.71 -5.57 3.57
C PHE A 206 -19.96 -6.53 2.40
N VAL A 207 -18.90 -7.25 2.02
CA VAL A 207 -18.92 -8.13 0.84
C VAL A 207 -18.48 -9.55 1.20
N LYS A 208 -18.62 -10.48 0.25
CA LYS A 208 -18.20 -11.88 0.34
C LYS A 208 -17.50 -12.31 -0.94
N ASN A 209 -16.85 -13.48 -0.89
CA ASN A 209 -16.21 -14.12 -2.04
C ASN A 209 -15.11 -13.25 -2.65
N LYS A 210 -14.27 -12.64 -1.77
CA LYS A 210 -13.12 -11.85 -2.16
C LYS A 210 -11.82 -12.49 -1.67
N SER A 211 -10.73 -12.27 -2.42
CA SER A 211 -9.38 -12.74 -2.04
C SER A 211 -8.74 -11.91 -0.93
N TRP A 212 -9.21 -10.68 -0.71
CA TRP A 212 -8.72 -9.72 0.27
C TRP A 212 -9.65 -9.59 1.49
N GLY A 213 -9.18 -9.00 2.58
CA GLY A 213 -9.93 -8.78 3.83
C GLY A 213 -10.61 -7.42 3.91
N GLY A 214 -10.01 -6.37 3.37
CA GLY A 214 -10.52 -5.04 3.16
C GLY A 214 -10.02 -4.50 1.85
N TYR A 215 -10.67 -3.49 1.29
CA TYR A 215 -10.27 -2.83 0.06
C TYR A 215 -10.82 -1.42 -0.06
N ASN A 216 -10.02 -0.49 -0.58
CA ASN A 216 -10.43 0.87 -0.88
C ASN A 216 -10.55 1.08 -2.39
N TRP A 217 -11.75 1.33 -2.88
CA TRP A 217 -12.02 1.77 -4.24
C TRP A 217 -11.97 3.28 -4.30
N TYR A 218 -10.83 3.86 -4.66
CA TYR A 218 -10.73 5.30 -4.87
C TYR A 218 -11.39 5.72 -6.19
N GLN A 219 -12.36 6.63 -6.11
CA GLN A 219 -13.22 7.01 -7.24
C GLN A 219 -12.89 8.39 -7.81
N GLY A 220 -11.82 9.03 -7.31
CA GLY A 220 -11.53 10.42 -7.59
C GLY A 220 -12.52 11.38 -6.90
N ARG A 221 -12.27 12.68 -7.04
CA ARG A 221 -13.07 13.73 -6.40
C ARG A 221 -13.14 13.57 -4.88
N TYR A 222 -12.04 13.08 -4.29
CA TYR A 222 -11.88 12.87 -2.85
C TYR A 222 -12.87 11.84 -2.26
N ARG A 223 -13.27 10.82 -3.03
CA ARG A 223 -14.26 9.82 -2.62
C ARG A 223 -13.69 8.42 -2.68
N SER A 224 -14.04 7.63 -1.68
CA SER A 224 -13.73 6.19 -1.65
C SER A 224 -14.94 5.37 -1.27
N LYS A 225 -14.97 4.14 -1.79
CA LYS A 225 -15.82 3.06 -1.29
C LYS A 225 -14.91 2.06 -0.60
N VAL A 226 -15.10 1.86 0.70
CA VAL A 226 -14.39 0.84 1.49
C VAL A 226 -15.27 -0.41 1.55
N GLU A 227 -14.70 -1.54 1.19
CA GLU A 227 -15.36 -2.85 1.28
C GLU A 227 -14.63 -3.74 2.28
N ILE A 228 -15.40 -4.39 3.17
CA ILE A 228 -14.89 -5.35 4.16
C ILE A 228 -15.42 -6.73 3.81
N ASN A 229 -14.50 -7.68 3.62
CA ASN A 229 -14.86 -9.07 3.34
C ASN A 229 -15.23 -9.82 4.63
N THR A 230 -16.44 -10.38 4.66
CA THR A 230 -17.01 -11.08 5.81
C THR A 230 -17.01 -12.60 5.69
N ASP A 231 -16.21 -13.16 4.78
CA ASP A 231 -16.06 -14.62 4.65
C ASP A 231 -15.39 -15.25 5.88
N LEU A 232 -14.49 -14.52 6.51
CA LEU A 232 -13.78 -14.94 7.70
C LEU A 232 -14.30 -14.20 8.94
N ASN A 233 -14.01 -14.75 10.09
CA ASN A 233 -14.27 -14.11 11.37
C ASN A 233 -13.49 -12.80 11.49
N ILE A 234 -14.15 -11.75 11.95
CA ILE A 234 -13.57 -10.42 12.14
C ILE A 234 -13.45 -10.14 13.64
N PHE A 235 -12.23 -9.97 14.11
CA PHE A 235 -11.92 -9.66 15.50
C PHE A 235 -11.87 -8.15 15.73
N ILE A 236 -11.97 -7.73 16.99
CA ILE A 236 -12.18 -6.32 17.37
C ILE A 236 -11.05 -5.38 16.89
N GLU A 237 -9.80 -5.85 16.89
CA GLU A 237 -8.67 -5.06 16.39
C GLU A 237 -8.78 -4.74 14.90
N ARG A 238 -9.42 -5.64 14.13
CA ARG A 238 -9.60 -5.44 12.69
C ARG A 238 -10.50 -4.25 12.38
N ALA A 239 -11.40 -3.87 13.29
CA ALA A 239 -12.21 -2.67 13.11
C ALA A 239 -11.35 -1.39 13.09
N ILE A 240 -10.28 -1.34 13.89
CA ILE A 240 -9.34 -0.21 13.86
C ILE A 240 -8.37 -0.38 12.67
N ASP A 241 -7.71 -1.55 12.59
CA ASP A 241 -6.60 -1.76 11.65
C ASP A 241 -7.08 -1.66 10.21
N VAL A 242 -8.15 -2.39 9.82
CA VAL A 242 -8.65 -2.35 8.45
C VAL A 242 -9.38 -1.03 8.16
N ALA A 243 -10.20 -0.54 9.11
CA ALA A 243 -10.90 0.72 8.90
C ALA A 243 -9.92 1.87 8.66
N SER A 244 -8.87 1.99 9.49
CA SER A 244 -7.88 3.06 9.34
C SER A 244 -7.00 2.87 8.11
N HIS A 245 -6.61 1.62 7.79
CA HIS A 245 -5.82 1.29 6.61
C HIS A 245 -6.56 1.66 5.32
N GLU A 246 -7.83 1.31 5.21
CA GLU A 246 -8.61 1.60 4.00
C GLU A 246 -9.10 3.06 3.95
N SER A 247 -9.27 3.72 5.11
CA SER A 247 -9.83 5.06 5.14
C SER A 247 -8.85 6.14 5.66
N TYR A 248 -8.85 6.43 6.97
CA TYR A 248 -8.13 7.54 7.58
C TYR A 248 -7.10 7.06 8.61
N PRO A 249 -5.82 7.42 8.48
CA PRO A 249 -5.18 8.20 7.42
C PRO A 249 -4.59 7.35 6.28
N GLY A 250 -5.16 6.15 6.00
CA GLY A 250 -4.67 5.18 5.04
C GLY A 250 -4.96 5.52 3.58
N HIS A 251 -5.38 4.52 2.79
CA HIS A 251 -5.53 4.62 1.33
C HIS A 251 -6.41 5.79 0.86
N HIS A 252 -7.53 6.05 1.55
CA HIS A 252 -8.38 7.19 1.19
C HIS A 252 -7.61 8.52 1.27
N VAL A 253 -6.92 8.76 2.38
CA VAL A 253 -6.19 10.02 2.59
C VAL A 253 -4.97 10.11 1.68
N TYR A 254 -4.27 9.00 1.44
CA TYR A 254 -3.16 8.93 0.50
C TYR A 254 -3.60 9.39 -0.90
N ASN A 255 -4.61 8.75 -1.47
CA ASN A 255 -5.13 9.08 -2.79
C ASN A 255 -5.70 10.51 -2.86
N LEU A 256 -6.43 10.93 -1.82
CA LEU A 256 -7.00 12.27 -1.71
C LEU A 256 -5.92 13.35 -1.73
N LEU A 257 -4.85 13.19 -0.96
CA LEU A 257 -3.77 14.19 -0.88
C LEU A 257 -2.96 14.24 -2.17
N LEU A 258 -2.69 13.10 -2.82
CA LEU A 258 -2.07 13.06 -4.15
C LEU A 258 -2.97 13.71 -5.20
N GLU A 259 -4.27 13.37 -5.23
CA GLU A 259 -5.21 14.00 -6.15
C GLU A 259 -5.25 15.52 -5.96
N LYS A 260 -5.35 15.98 -4.70
CA LYS A 260 -5.43 17.40 -4.40
C LYS A 260 -4.14 18.12 -4.81
N ASN A 261 -3.01 17.71 -4.26
CA ASN A 261 -1.78 18.49 -4.32
C ASN A 261 -1.02 18.35 -5.66
N LEU A 262 -1.11 17.19 -6.31
CA LEU A 262 -0.35 16.92 -7.53
C LEU A 262 -1.25 16.91 -8.77
N TYR A 263 -2.33 16.12 -8.75
CA TYR A 263 -3.18 16.03 -9.94
C TYR A 263 -3.95 17.34 -10.21
N ARG A 264 -4.61 17.90 -9.17
CA ARG A 264 -5.44 19.11 -9.36
C ARG A 264 -4.66 20.41 -9.29
N ASP A 265 -3.80 20.55 -8.27
CA ASP A 265 -3.10 21.82 -8.03
C ASP A 265 -1.92 22.01 -9.01
N LYS A 266 -1.21 20.91 -9.40
CA LYS A 266 -0.06 20.97 -10.32
C LYS A 266 -0.33 20.44 -11.74
N GLY A 267 -1.45 19.78 -11.97
CA GLY A 267 -1.78 19.19 -13.28
C GLY A 267 -0.96 17.94 -13.63
N TYR A 268 -0.46 17.20 -12.65
CA TYR A 268 0.33 15.98 -12.84
C TYR A 268 -0.58 14.81 -13.19
N ILE A 269 -0.76 14.59 -14.49
CA ILE A 269 -1.71 13.61 -15.03
C ILE A 269 -1.37 12.17 -14.65
N GLU A 270 -0.09 11.83 -14.48
CA GLU A 270 0.40 10.51 -14.10
C GLU A 270 -0.17 10.03 -12.76
N ILE A 271 -0.48 10.95 -11.85
CA ILE A 271 -1.04 10.65 -10.53
C ILE A 271 -2.47 10.08 -10.64
N SER A 272 -3.14 10.31 -11.75
CA SER A 272 -4.49 9.77 -11.98
C SER A 272 -4.51 8.25 -12.24
N LEU A 273 -3.36 7.65 -12.48
CA LEU A 273 -3.18 6.21 -12.68
C LEU A 273 -2.46 5.61 -11.47
N TYR A 274 -3.08 4.64 -10.81
CA TYR A 274 -2.45 3.88 -9.74
C TYR A 274 -2.15 2.44 -10.20
N PRO A 275 -0.89 2.11 -10.52
CA PRO A 275 -0.51 0.74 -10.87
C PRO A 275 -0.30 -0.10 -9.62
N LEU A 276 -0.93 -1.28 -9.58
CA LEU A 276 -0.87 -2.17 -8.40
C LEU A 276 0.54 -2.68 -8.13
N PHE A 277 1.25 -3.13 -9.16
CA PHE A 277 2.61 -3.65 -9.04
C PHE A 277 3.63 -2.53 -9.31
N SER A 278 3.93 -1.71 -8.30
CA SER A 278 4.75 -0.52 -8.49
C SER A 278 5.39 -0.02 -7.19
N PRO A 279 6.44 0.81 -7.26
CA PRO A 279 6.98 1.49 -6.10
C PRO A 279 5.94 2.35 -5.35
N GLN A 280 4.99 2.94 -6.09
CA GLN A 280 3.87 3.69 -5.48
C GLN A 280 3.04 2.80 -4.55
N SER A 281 2.76 1.57 -4.97
CA SER A 281 1.96 0.62 -4.20
C SER A 281 2.67 0.21 -2.89
N LEU A 282 3.99 0.01 -2.90
CA LEU A 282 4.75 -0.28 -1.67
C LEU A 282 4.65 0.88 -0.67
N ILE A 283 4.74 2.12 -1.16
CA ILE A 283 4.58 3.33 -0.32
C ILE A 283 3.14 3.44 0.19
N ALA A 284 2.15 3.18 -0.65
CA ALA A 284 0.73 3.27 -0.29
C ALA A 284 0.38 2.26 0.82
N GLU A 285 0.76 0.99 0.66
CA GLU A 285 0.53 -0.06 1.66
C GLU A 285 1.30 0.20 2.96
N GLY A 286 2.59 0.55 2.83
CA GLY A 286 3.41 0.89 3.98
C GLY A 286 2.88 2.09 4.74
N SER A 287 2.44 3.13 4.05
CA SER A 287 1.87 4.33 4.66
C SER A 287 0.50 4.06 5.29
N ALA A 288 -0.36 3.25 4.65
CA ALA A 288 -1.64 2.89 5.21
C ALA A 288 -1.47 2.13 6.55
N ASN A 289 -0.56 1.15 6.59
CA ASN A 289 -0.23 0.43 7.83
C ASN A 289 0.40 1.34 8.90
N TYR A 290 1.35 2.20 8.54
CA TYR A 290 1.98 3.14 9.48
C TYR A 290 0.97 4.16 10.04
N GLY A 291 0.05 4.63 9.20
CA GLY A 291 -1.00 5.57 9.55
C GLY A 291 -1.92 5.07 10.66
N VAL A 292 -2.17 3.76 10.72
CA VAL A 292 -2.94 3.16 11.84
C VAL A 292 -2.31 3.51 13.19
N GLY A 293 -0.99 3.32 13.32
CA GLY A 293 -0.26 3.62 14.56
C GLY A 293 -0.17 5.12 14.88
N LEU A 294 -0.24 5.98 13.85
CA LEU A 294 -0.31 7.43 14.06
C LEU A 294 -1.69 7.87 14.59
N ALA A 295 -2.77 7.37 13.98
CA ALA A 295 -4.14 7.70 14.40
C ALA A 295 -4.50 7.05 15.73
N PHE A 296 -3.95 5.86 16.00
CA PHE A 296 -4.17 5.10 17.21
C PHE A 296 -2.84 4.68 17.86
N PRO A 297 -2.13 5.58 18.55
CA PRO A 297 -1.04 5.17 19.43
C PRO A 297 -1.52 4.11 20.42
N ASP A 298 -0.64 3.19 20.85
CA ASP A 298 -1.00 2.00 21.62
C ASP A 298 -1.95 2.24 22.80
N SER A 299 -1.68 3.27 23.62
CA SER A 299 -2.53 3.61 24.77
C SER A 299 -3.93 4.08 24.36
N LEU A 300 -4.01 4.85 23.27
CA LEU A 300 -5.28 5.32 22.72
C LEU A 300 -6.05 4.16 22.06
N LYS A 301 -5.35 3.30 21.31
CA LYS A 301 -5.91 2.10 20.69
C LYS A 301 -6.56 1.19 21.73
N LEU A 302 -5.83 0.89 22.80
CA LEU A 302 -6.33 0.07 23.90
C LEU A 302 -7.53 0.73 24.60
N ALA A 303 -7.43 2.02 24.94
CA ALA A 303 -8.50 2.76 25.63
C ALA A 303 -9.77 2.83 24.77
N PHE A 304 -9.64 3.14 23.46
CA PHE A 304 -10.76 3.22 22.54
C PHE A 304 -11.42 1.84 22.34
N THR A 305 -10.62 0.79 22.18
CA THR A 305 -11.16 -0.57 22.08
C THR A 305 -11.92 -0.96 23.35
N LYS A 306 -11.31 -0.75 24.53
CA LYS A 306 -11.90 -1.14 25.82
C LYS A 306 -13.17 -0.36 26.16
N ASN A 307 -13.14 0.95 25.93
CA ASN A 307 -14.20 1.84 26.43
C ASN A 307 -15.30 2.11 25.40
N VAL A 308 -15.03 1.86 24.09
CA VAL A 308 -15.96 2.17 23.01
C VAL A 308 -16.33 0.93 22.19
N LEU A 309 -15.35 0.28 21.57
CA LEU A 309 -15.68 -0.77 20.59
C LEU A 309 -16.20 -2.06 21.23
N LEU A 310 -15.60 -2.52 22.33
CA LEU A 310 -16.07 -3.74 23.02
C LEU A 310 -17.49 -3.57 23.57
N PRO A 311 -17.85 -2.47 24.27
CA PRO A 311 -19.24 -2.21 24.67
C PRO A 311 -20.20 -2.16 23.51
N LEU A 312 -19.86 -1.50 22.39
CA LEU A 312 -20.70 -1.47 21.17
C LEU A 312 -20.90 -2.84 20.56
N ALA A 313 -19.87 -3.68 20.60
CA ALA A 313 -19.95 -5.07 20.14
C ALA A 313 -20.70 -5.99 21.11
N GLY A 314 -20.96 -5.54 22.35
CA GLY A 314 -21.51 -6.38 23.42
C GLY A 314 -20.53 -7.42 23.94
N LEU A 315 -19.22 -7.11 23.91
CA LEU A 315 -18.14 -8.00 24.33
C LEU A 315 -17.54 -7.57 25.68
N ASP A 316 -17.08 -8.56 26.43
CA ASP A 316 -16.35 -8.33 27.68
C ASP A 316 -14.97 -7.70 27.40
N THR A 317 -14.56 -6.83 28.30
CA THR A 317 -13.27 -6.13 28.22
C THR A 317 -12.12 -6.93 28.87
N ASN A 318 -12.40 -8.01 29.57
CA ASN A 318 -11.42 -8.81 30.26
C ASN A 318 -10.46 -9.51 29.29
N GLY A 319 -9.15 -9.31 29.51
CA GLY A 319 -8.09 -9.91 28.70
C GLY A 319 -7.71 -9.09 27.45
N ILE A 320 -8.34 -7.94 27.17
CA ILE A 320 -8.01 -7.16 25.97
C ILE A 320 -6.58 -6.63 25.97
N THR A 321 -6.03 -6.27 27.13
CA THR A 321 -4.62 -5.83 27.22
C THR A 321 -3.68 -6.96 26.83
N ALA A 322 -3.84 -8.15 27.41
CA ALA A 322 -3.04 -9.32 27.05
C ALA A 322 -3.20 -9.70 25.57
N TYR A 323 -4.41 -9.53 25.02
CA TYR A 323 -4.65 -9.76 23.60
C TYR A 323 -3.82 -8.81 22.71
N TYR A 324 -3.80 -7.52 23.02
CA TYR A 324 -2.98 -6.56 22.27
C TYR A 324 -1.47 -6.80 22.44
N ASP A 325 -1.00 -7.21 23.61
CA ASP A 325 0.40 -7.57 23.81
C ASP A 325 0.80 -8.76 22.95
N VAL A 326 -0.07 -9.76 22.85
CA VAL A 326 0.12 -10.92 21.96
C VAL A 326 0.11 -10.51 20.49
N LEU A 327 -0.80 -9.61 20.08
CA LEU A 327 -0.86 -9.11 18.70
C LEU A 327 0.42 -8.38 18.28
N LYS A 328 1.04 -7.59 19.17
CA LYS A 328 2.34 -6.93 18.90
C LYS A 328 3.47 -7.94 18.63
N LEU A 329 3.52 -9.03 19.42
CA LEU A 329 4.50 -10.10 19.20
C LEU A 329 4.20 -10.82 17.88
N LYS A 330 2.92 -11.11 17.62
CA LYS A 330 2.49 -11.79 16.39
C LYS A 330 2.78 -10.97 15.13
N GLU A 331 2.77 -9.65 15.22
CA GLU A 331 3.09 -8.77 14.08
C GLU A 331 4.51 -9.04 13.54
N LYS A 332 5.49 -9.36 14.42
CA LYS A 332 6.85 -9.73 14.02
C LYS A 332 6.89 -11.00 13.17
N LEU A 333 5.94 -11.88 13.34
CA LEU A 333 5.80 -13.12 12.56
C LEU A 333 5.23 -12.89 11.14
N ASN A 334 4.73 -11.70 10.81
CA ASN A 334 4.15 -11.41 9.49
C ASN A 334 5.17 -11.56 8.35
N TYR A 335 6.47 -11.44 8.65
CA TYR A 335 7.55 -11.66 7.67
C TYR A 335 7.61 -13.09 7.14
N VAL A 336 6.97 -14.06 7.80
CA VAL A 336 6.89 -15.46 7.30
C VAL A 336 6.27 -15.51 5.89
N ARG A 337 5.35 -14.60 5.56
CA ARG A 337 4.76 -14.52 4.23
C ARG A 337 5.78 -14.18 3.15
N ASN A 338 6.78 -13.34 3.47
CA ASN A 338 7.84 -12.97 2.53
C ASN A 338 8.76 -14.18 2.26
N GLU A 339 9.11 -14.93 3.31
CA GLU A 339 9.97 -16.12 3.15
C GLU A 339 9.26 -17.24 2.40
N VAL A 340 7.97 -17.45 2.67
CA VAL A 340 7.15 -18.39 1.91
C VAL A 340 7.02 -17.95 0.44
N ALA A 341 6.78 -16.66 0.19
CA ALA A 341 6.70 -16.14 -1.18
C ALA A 341 8.06 -16.30 -1.90
N ARG A 342 9.17 -16.00 -1.22
CA ARG A 342 10.53 -16.22 -1.73
C ARG A 342 10.76 -17.68 -2.10
N GLY A 343 10.42 -18.59 -1.20
CA GLY A 343 10.59 -20.04 -1.41
C GLY A 343 9.75 -20.56 -2.57
N LEU A 344 8.49 -20.16 -2.66
CA LEU A 344 7.58 -20.57 -3.74
C LEU A 344 8.00 -20.02 -5.12
N ILE A 345 8.37 -18.74 -5.18
CA ILE A 345 8.77 -18.08 -6.43
C ILE A 345 10.11 -18.65 -6.93
N ASN A 346 11.06 -18.89 -6.03
CA ASN A 346 12.37 -19.44 -6.35
C ASN A 346 12.35 -20.95 -6.58
N GLY A 347 11.23 -21.63 -6.30
CA GLY A 347 11.11 -23.09 -6.42
C GLY A 347 11.89 -23.87 -5.34
N THR A 348 12.27 -23.23 -4.25
CA THR A 348 13.00 -23.84 -3.11
C THR A 348 12.06 -24.32 -1.99
N MET A 349 10.75 -24.06 -2.12
CA MET A 349 9.71 -24.47 -1.19
C MET A 349 8.48 -24.94 -1.97
N THR A 350 7.88 -26.06 -1.56
CA THR A 350 6.60 -26.53 -2.09
C THR A 350 5.42 -25.79 -1.43
N GLU A 351 4.24 -25.82 -2.06
CA GLU A 351 3.02 -25.23 -1.45
C GLU A 351 2.69 -25.86 -0.09
N ALA A 352 2.90 -27.16 0.07
CA ALA A 352 2.66 -27.86 1.33
C ALA A 352 3.63 -27.41 2.45
N GLU A 353 4.89 -27.17 2.11
CA GLU A 353 5.88 -26.60 3.03
C GLU A 353 5.55 -25.16 3.39
N GLY A 354 5.20 -24.34 2.38
CA GLY A 354 4.76 -22.98 2.62
C GLY A 354 3.53 -22.89 3.52
N GLN A 355 2.55 -23.76 3.31
CA GLN A 355 1.38 -23.85 4.18
C GLN A 355 1.78 -24.19 5.63
N ARG A 356 2.65 -25.20 5.84
CA ARG A 356 3.17 -25.53 7.18
C ARG A 356 3.89 -24.35 7.82
N TRP A 357 4.72 -23.61 7.07
CA TRP A 357 5.40 -22.42 7.58
C TRP A 357 4.41 -21.36 8.03
N LEU A 358 3.35 -21.08 7.25
CA LEU A 358 2.31 -20.11 7.59
C LEU A 358 1.50 -20.56 8.81
N GLU A 359 1.20 -21.86 8.95
CA GLU A 359 0.51 -22.41 10.12
C GLU A 359 1.38 -22.33 11.38
N THR A 360 2.65 -22.74 11.28
CA THR A 360 3.58 -22.80 12.41
C THR A 360 4.05 -21.41 12.82
N TYR A 361 4.70 -20.70 11.91
CA TYR A 361 5.33 -19.41 12.20
C TYR A 361 4.39 -18.21 12.03
N GLY A 362 3.39 -18.31 11.17
CA GLY A 362 2.38 -17.25 10.99
C GLY A 362 1.20 -17.34 11.95
N LEU A 363 1.11 -18.41 12.73
CA LEU A 363 -0.05 -18.72 13.60
C LEU A 363 -1.37 -18.63 12.84
N MET A 364 -1.38 -19.18 11.64
CA MET A 364 -2.57 -19.18 10.77
C MET A 364 -3.32 -20.50 10.89
N SER A 365 -4.65 -20.44 10.92
CA SER A 365 -5.44 -21.65 10.72
C SER A 365 -5.28 -22.18 9.29
N THR A 366 -5.48 -23.46 9.06
CA THR A 366 -5.36 -24.10 7.74
C THR A 366 -6.12 -23.35 6.63
N PRO A 367 -7.37 -22.90 6.81
CA PRO A 367 -8.08 -22.11 5.79
C PRO A 367 -7.41 -20.76 5.48
N ILE A 368 -6.86 -20.10 6.51
CA ILE A 368 -6.17 -18.82 6.34
C ILE A 368 -4.82 -19.02 5.64
N ALA A 369 -4.05 -20.06 6.01
CA ALA A 369 -2.79 -20.41 5.36
C ALA A 369 -3.00 -20.72 3.87
N LYS A 370 -4.02 -21.50 3.50
CA LYS A 370 -4.39 -21.76 2.10
C LYS A 370 -4.72 -20.47 1.33
N LYS A 371 -5.58 -19.60 1.88
CA LYS A 371 -5.86 -18.29 1.27
C LYS A 371 -4.58 -17.45 1.11
N SER A 372 -3.64 -17.53 2.04
CA SER A 372 -2.36 -16.84 1.96
C SER A 372 -1.46 -17.40 0.84
N ILE A 373 -1.45 -18.73 0.63
CA ILE A 373 -0.76 -19.34 -0.52
C ILE A 373 -1.38 -18.88 -1.84
N ASP A 374 -2.72 -18.90 -1.95
CA ASP A 374 -3.41 -18.43 -3.16
C ASP A 374 -3.12 -16.95 -3.44
N PHE A 375 -3.07 -16.12 -2.40
CA PHE A 375 -2.67 -14.72 -2.50
C PHE A 375 -1.23 -14.57 -3.00
N ILE A 376 -0.28 -15.33 -2.44
CA ILE A 376 1.13 -15.32 -2.84
C ILE A 376 1.26 -15.77 -4.31
N LYS A 377 0.56 -16.82 -4.72
CA LYS A 377 0.58 -17.30 -6.13
C LYS A 377 0.07 -16.24 -7.09
N LYS A 378 -0.97 -15.50 -6.73
CA LYS A 378 -1.56 -14.46 -7.56
C LYS A 378 -0.72 -13.18 -7.59
N TYR A 379 -0.29 -12.70 -6.41
CA TYR A 379 0.32 -11.38 -6.26
C TYR A 379 1.84 -11.41 -6.08
N ARG A 380 2.43 -12.60 -5.91
CA ARG A 380 3.88 -12.87 -5.91
C ARG A 380 4.61 -12.01 -4.84
N SER A 381 5.63 -11.28 -5.23
CA SER A 381 6.43 -10.43 -4.35
C SER A 381 5.66 -9.23 -3.75
N TYR A 382 4.44 -8.95 -4.18
CA TYR A 382 3.59 -7.89 -3.62
C TYR A 382 3.40 -8.00 -2.09
N VAL A 383 3.50 -9.20 -1.54
CA VAL A 383 3.34 -9.45 -0.08
C VAL A 383 4.26 -8.59 0.80
N ILE A 384 5.41 -8.14 0.25
CA ILE A 384 6.37 -7.28 0.97
C ILE A 384 5.81 -5.90 1.32
N ASN A 385 4.80 -5.44 0.59
CA ASN A 385 4.26 -4.10 0.74
C ASN A 385 3.64 -3.91 2.13
N TYR A 386 3.08 -4.97 2.72
CA TYR A 386 2.37 -4.90 4.01
C TYR A 386 3.29 -4.83 5.24
N ASN A 387 4.47 -5.43 5.19
CA ASN A 387 5.41 -5.50 6.31
C ASN A 387 6.68 -4.69 6.04
N TYR A 388 7.43 -5.00 4.99
CA TYR A 388 8.64 -4.25 4.66
C TYR A 388 8.33 -2.81 4.20
N GLY A 389 7.22 -2.60 3.49
CA GLY A 389 6.72 -1.25 3.19
C GLY A 389 6.44 -0.44 4.46
N LEU A 390 5.81 -1.06 5.48
CA LEU A 390 5.60 -0.44 6.79
C LEU A 390 6.93 -0.04 7.43
N ASP A 391 7.93 -0.94 7.45
CA ASP A 391 9.23 -0.65 8.07
C ASP A 391 9.98 0.49 7.38
N LEU A 392 9.94 0.56 6.04
CA LEU A 392 10.53 1.67 5.28
C LEU A 392 9.85 3.01 5.57
N VAL A 393 8.52 3.04 5.58
CA VAL A 393 7.75 4.24 5.93
C VAL A 393 7.99 4.64 7.38
N ALA A 394 8.02 3.69 8.30
CA ALA A 394 8.31 3.94 9.71
C ALA A 394 9.71 4.54 9.88
N LYS A 395 10.73 3.96 9.24
CA LYS A 395 12.10 4.49 9.24
C LYS A 395 12.12 5.92 8.71
N TYR A 396 11.52 6.17 7.53
CA TYR A 396 11.45 7.50 6.94
C TYR A 396 10.79 8.50 7.90
N VAL A 397 9.59 8.21 8.40
CA VAL A 397 8.83 9.16 9.21
C VAL A 397 9.48 9.40 10.57
N GLN A 398 10.07 8.37 11.20
CA GLN A 398 10.66 8.46 12.54
C GLN A 398 12.07 9.08 12.54
N THR A 399 12.81 8.97 11.44
CA THR A 399 14.14 9.57 11.33
C THR A 399 14.06 11.09 11.48
N ASN A 400 14.86 11.67 12.40
CA ASN A 400 14.91 13.09 12.70
C ASN A 400 13.57 13.70 13.16
N THR A 401 12.70 12.90 13.82
CA THR A 401 11.45 13.36 14.42
C THR A 401 11.38 12.93 15.89
N GLY A 402 11.23 13.89 16.80
CA GLY A 402 11.13 13.64 18.26
C GLY A 402 9.69 13.61 18.76
N THR A 403 8.77 14.34 18.11
CA THR A 403 7.39 14.52 18.58
C THR A 403 6.35 13.88 17.63
N ALA A 404 5.16 13.61 18.14
CA ALA A 404 4.05 13.13 17.34
C ALA A 404 3.70 14.13 16.20
N GLU A 405 3.70 15.43 16.48
CA GLU A 405 3.41 16.48 15.50
C GLU A 405 4.44 16.48 14.35
N GLN A 406 5.72 16.32 14.67
CA GLN A 406 6.77 16.21 13.64
C GLN A 406 6.58 14.96 12.76
N ARG A 407 6.16 13.83 13.37
CA ARG A 407 5.84 12.59 12.62
C ARG A 407 4.65 12.80 11.71
N TRP A 408 3.56 13.39 12.20
CA TRP A 408 2.40 13.72 11.35
C TRP A 408 2.76 14.66 10.19
N LYS A 409 3.55 15.68 10.45
CA LYS A 409 4.02 16.61 9.40
C LYS A 409 4.86 15.89 8.34
N LYS A 410 5.77 15.00 8.76
CA LYS A 410 6.62 14.23 7.84
C LYS A 410 5.82 13.18 7.08
N PHE A 411 4.87 12.54 7.73
CA PHE A 411 3.91 11.64 7.13
C PHE A 411 3.04 12.36 6.09
N GLY A 412 2.55 13.55 6.39
CA GLY A 412 1.81 14.38 5.43
C GLY A 412 2.63 14.73 4.19
N LYS A 413 3.94 14.97 4.32
CA LYS A 413 4.83 15.16 3.15
C LYS A 413 4.93 13.90 2.30
N LEU A 414 5.01 12.72 2.92
CA LEU A 414 5.01 11.44 2.22
C LEU A 414 3.72 11.26 1.39
N LEU A 415 2.56 11.55 1.98
CA LEU A 415 1.26 11.36 1.34
C LEU A 415 0.94 12.42 0.26
N SER A 416 1.68 13.51 0.20
CA SER A 416 1.35 14.68 -0.63
C SER A 416 2.29 14.91 -1.80
N ASN A 417 3.30 14.07 -1.99
CA ASN A 417 4.35 14.27 -2.99
C ASN A 417 4.69 12.97 -3.73
N GLU A 418 5.32 13.10 -4.88
CA GLU A 418 5.95 11.99 -5.61
C GLU A 418 7.21 11.54 -4.88
N VAL A 419 7.03 10.76 -3.81
CA VAL A 419 8.15 10.19 -3.04
C VAL A 419 8.67 8.96 -3.77
N ARG A 420 9.97 8.87 -3.93
CA ARG A 420 10.66 7.72 -4.53
C ARG A 420 11.19 6.80 -3.43
N ILE A 421 11.39 5.54 -3.75
CA ILE A 421 11.92 4.56 -2.78
C ILE A 421 13.31 4.98 -2.24
N GLY A 422 14.11 5.65 -3.07
CA GLY A 422 15.41 6.20 -2.64
C GLY A 422 15.29 7.23 -1.51
N ASP A 423 14.19 7.94 -1.43
CA ASP A 423 13.94 8.97 -0.40
C ASP A 423 13.57 8.35 0.97
N LEU A 424 13.19 7.07 0.99
CA LEU A 424 12.83 6.33 2.22
C LEU A 424 14.04 5.67 2.90
N LYS A 425 15.14 5.54 2.19
CA LYS A 425 16.39 4.90 2.65
C LYS A 425 17.27 5.91 3.37
#